data_244727c1b7b77a975200fd92d6a6e145
#
_entry.id   244727c1b7b77a975200fd92d6a6e145
#
_cell.length_a   1.000
_cell.length_b   1.000
_cell.length_c   1.000
_cell.angle_alpha   90.00
_cell.angle_beta   90.00
_cell.angle_gamma   90.00
#
_symmetry.space_group_name_H-M   'P 1'
#
loop_
_entity.id
_entity.type
_entity.pdbx_description
1 polymer ?
#
loop_
_entity_poly.entity_id
_entity_poly.type
_entity_poly.pdbx_seq_one_letter_code
_entity_poly.pdbx_strand_id
1 'polypeptide(L)'
;MTQLSAASSSPPHQVIDPLPKLDESMQFRNAQFITSGTHANIYKVEVPNQETGETAVLCLKLFKPDSMVPHDLEIKAYEWLAHNGVYHWIPEVFGTAVRTPAQWGLDNVDGDEESEYHGILMEWIEGGEWLSEDNLSVDHVVSFIRGLVRIHDAGVVHCDAENQNMLVVPGSNRAVWIDFSCAQVDATDDEKANEMKYAARHPVLMV
;
A
#
# COMPACT_ATOMS: atom_id res chain seq x y z
N MET A 1 31.74 25.85 36.32
CA MET A 1 30.57 25.07 35.87
C MET A 1 30.28 25.45 34.42
N THR A 2 30.76 24.63 33.49
CA THR A 2 30.66 24.91 32.06
C THR A 2 29.51 24.03 31.54
N GLN A 3 28.40 24.64 31.15
CA GLN A 3 27.28 23.95 30.48
C GLN A 3 27.70 23.55 29.06
N LEU A 4 27.79 22.26 28.82
CA LEU A 4 27.87 21.71 27.48
C LEU A 4 26.45 21.77 26.85
N SER A 5 26.27 22.70 25.91
CA SER A 5 25.13 22.76 25.02
C SER A 5 25.24 21.56 24.09
N ALA A 6 24.32 20.57 24.25
CA ALA A 6 24.14 19.51 23.28
C ALA A 6 23.51 20.12 22.05
N ALA A 7 24.25 20.26 20.96
CA ALA A 7 23.73 20.59 19.67
C ALA A 7 22.90 19.38 19.18
N SER A 8 21.59 19.53 19.09
CA SER A 8 20.67 18.62 18.41
C SER A 8 20.99 18.68 16.92
N SER A 9 21.85 17.80 16.44
CA SER A 9 21.99 17.58 15.01
C SER A 9 20.79 16.78 14.55
N SER A 10 19.89 17.42 13.81
CA SER A 10 18.87 16.69 13.04
C SER A 10 19.57 15.64 12.18
N PRO A 11 19.03 14.41 12.09
CA PRO A 11 19.62 13.41 11.21
C PRO A 11 19.62 13.95 9.77
N PRO A 12 20.62 13.60 8.94
CA PRO A 12 20.67 14.03 7.56
C PRO A 12 19.37 13.59 6.86
N HIS A 13 18.78 14.51 6.07
CA HIS A 13 17.63 14.19 5.25
C HIS A 13 17.99 13.01 4.37
N GLN A 14 17.36 11.87 4.62
CA GLN A 14 17.55 10.65 3.84
C GLN A 14 16.93 10.90 2.45
N VAL A 15 17.74 10.77 1.40
CA VAL A 15 17.25 10.85 0.02
C VAL A 15 16.59 9.51 -0.28
N ILE A 16 15.30 9.53 -0.54
CA ILE A 16 14.50 8.36 -0.87
C ILE A 16 14.25 8.38 -2.37
N ASP A 17 14.49 7.25 -3.02
CA ASP A 17 14.22 7.12 -4.44
C ASP A 17 12.70 7.08 -4.66
N PRO A 18 12.16 7.89 -5.60
CA PRO A 18 10.75 7.88 -5.92
C PRO A 18 10.34 6.55 -6.58
N LEU A 19 9.06 6.18 -6.41
CA LEU A 19 8.49 5.05 -7.15
C LEU A 19 8.65 5.24 -8.66
N PRO A 20 8.88 4.16 -9.42
CA PRO A 20 8.99 4.23 -10.86
C PRO A 20 7.76 4.88 -11.51
N LYS A 21 7.97 5.65 -12.57
CA LYS A 21 6.86 6.05 -13.43
C LYS A 21 6.59 4.94 -14.43
N LEU A 22 5.32 4.56 -14.57
CA LEU A 22 4.92 3.57 -15.55
C LEU A 22 5.16 4.09 -16.97
N ASP A 23 5.70 3.23 -17.84
CA ASP A 23 5.92 3.56 -19.24
C ASP A 23 4.59 3.92 -19.92
N GLU A 24 4.56 5.03 -20.66
CA GLU A 24 3.36 5.51 -21.36
C GLU A 24 2.80 4.52 -22.37
N SER A 25 3.65 3.66 -22.94
CA SER A 25 3.27 2.61 -23.88
C SER A 25 2.64 1.37 -23.20
N MET A 26 2.71 1.27 -21.86
CA MET A 26 2.16 0.15 -21.12
C MET A 26 0.66 0.05 -21.33
N GLN A 27 0.21 -1.10 -21.80
CA GLN A 27 -1.20 -1.38 -22.07
C GLN A 27 -1.81 -2.17 -20.93
N PHE A 28 -3.04 -1.83 -20.60
CA PHE A 28 -3.87 -2.53 -19.62
C PHE A 28 -5.03 -3.21 -20.35
N ARG A 29 -5.35 -4.44 -19.96
CA ARG A 29 -6.41 -5.25 -20.59
C ARG A 29 -7.24 -5.92 -19.50
N ASN A 30 -8.44 -6.34 -19.87
CA ASN A 30 -9.32 -7.15 -19.03
C ASN A 30 -9.50 -6.58 -17.62
N ALA A 31 -9.62 -5.25 -17.53
CA ALA A 31 -9.78 -4.57 -16.26
C ALA A 31 -11.10 -4.99 -15.61
N GLN A 32 -11.01 -5.66 -14.48
CA GLN A 32 -12.12 -6.09 -13.67
C GLN A 32 -12.23 -5.22 -12.43
N PHE A 33 -13.36 -4.52 -12.27
CA PHE A 33 -13.66 -3.80 -11.05
C PHE A 33 -13.80 -4.77 -9.87
N ILE A 34 -13.09 -4.49 -8.77
CA ILE A 34 -13.10 -5.32 -7.56
C ILE A 34 -13.92 -4.65 -6.46
N THR A 35 -13.57 -3.41 -6.11
CA THR A 35 -14.25 -2.68 -5.04
C THR A 35 -14.00 -1.17 -5.15
N SER A 36 -14.85 -0.38 -4.49
CA SER A 36 -14.67 1.06 -4.34
C SER A 36 -14.50 1.41 -2.87
N GLY A 37 -13.37 2.04 -2.55
CA GLY A 37 -13.13 2.66 -1.24
C GLY A 37 -13.51 4.13 -1.23
N THR A 38 -13.25 4.79 -0.11
CA THR A 38 -13.50 6.23 0.07
C THR A 38 -12.71 7.06 -0.95
N HIS A 39 -11.44 6.73 -1.16
CA HIS A 39 -10.47 7.52 -1.92
C HIS A 39 -10.10 6.93 -3.27
N ALA A 40 -10.30 5.63 -3.48
CA ALA A 40 -9.87 4.95 -4.69
C ALA A 40 -10.79 3.79 -5.08
N ASN A 41 -10.75 3.46 -6.37
CA ASN A 41 -11.32 2.25 -6.93
C ASN A 41 -10.20 1.23 -7.16
N ILE A 42 -10.48 -0.04 -6.93
CA ILE A 42 -9.54 -1.15 -7.11
C ILE A 42 -9.97 -1.98 -8.31
N TYR A 43 -9.02 -2.23 -9.19
CA TYR A 43 -9.21 -3.07 -10.37
C TYR A 43 -8.15 -4.18 -10.40
N LYS A 44 -8.55 -5.37 -10.86
CA LYS A 44 -7.64 -6.41 -11.32
C LYS A 44 -7.40 -6.16 -12.81
N VAL A 45 -6.15 -6.05 -13.23
CA VAL A 45 -5.79 -5.72 -14.62
C VAL A 45 -4.77 -6.72 -15.16
N GLU A 46 -4.79 -6.93 -16.46
CA GLU A 46 -3.79 -7.71 -17.17
C GLU A 46 -2.82 -6.77 -17.88
N VAL A 47 -1.52 -6.99 -17.68
CA VAL A 47 -0.45 -6.21 -18.30
C VAL A 47 0.41 -7.14 -19.15
N PRO A 48 0.29 -7.08 -20.48
CA PRO A 48 1.12 -7.88 -21.36
C PRO A 48 2.56 -7.37 -21.36
N ASN A 49 3.52 -8.29 -21.18
CA ASN A 49 4.93 -8.02 -21.42
C ASN A 49 5.18 -8.12 -22.91
N GLN A 50 5.55 -7.01 -23.53
CA GLN A 50 5.76 -6.94 -24.99
C GLN A 50 7.01 -7.73 -25.47
N GLU A 51 7.98 -7.96 -24.60
CA GLU A 51 9.22 -8.66 -24.93
C GLU A 51 9.05 -10.18 -24.82
N THR A 52 8.40 -10.66 -23.75
CA THR A 52 8.26 -12.11 -23.49
C THR A 52 6.95 -12.69 -24.00
N GLY A 53 5.94 -11.85 -24.25
CA GLY A 53 4.58 -12.27 -24.58
C GLY A 53 3.78 -12.80 -23.38
N GLU A 54 4.37 -12.83 -22.20
CA GLU A 54 3.69 -13.21 -20.97
C GLU A 54 2.75 -12.09 -20.49
N THR A 55 1.72 -12.47 -19.76
CA THR A 55 0.77 -11.49 -19.17
C THR A 55 0.86 -11.56 -17.66
N ALA A 56 1.17 -10.45 -17.03
CA ALA A 56 1.08 -10.31 -15.58
C ALA A 56 -0.32 -9.87 -15.17
N VAL A 57 -0.81 -10.43 -14.07
CA VAL A 57 -2.06 -10.00 -13.42
C VAL A 57 -1.69 -9.11 -12.25
N LEU A 58 -2.15 -7.87 -12.27
CA LEU A 58 -1.76 -6.84 -11.30
C LEU A 58 -3.00 -6.16 -10.69
N CYS A 59 -2.78 -5.46 -9.60
CA CYS A 59 -3.75 -4.59 -8.95
C CYS A 59 -3.51 -3.15 -9.39
N LEU A 60 -4.53 -2.50 -9.92
CA LEU A 60 -4.56 -1.07 -10.16
C LEU A 60 -5.42 -0.40 -9.09
N LYS A 61 -4.80 0.43 -8.25
CA LYS A 61 -5.50 1.34 -7.34
C LYS A 61 -5.61 2.70 -8.01
N LEU A 62 -6.83 3.07 -8.39
CA LEU A 62 -7.13 4.29 -9.13
C LEU A 62 -7.79 5.30 -8.20
N PHE A 63 -7.11 6.40 -7.91
CA PHE A 63 -7.59 7.43 -6.99
C PHE A 63 -8.63 8.31 -7.64
N LYS A 64 -9.65 8.68 -6.86
CA LYS A 64 -10.67 9.64 -7.26
C LYS A 64 -10.04 11.04 -7.41
N PRO A 65 -10.54 11.90 -8.30
CA PRO A 65 -9.91 13.20 -8.62
C PRO A 65 -9.69 14.12 -7.40
N ASP A 66 -10.54 14.03 -6.40
CA ASP A 66 -10.48 14.81 -5.14
C ASP A 66 -9.64 14.16 -4.04
N SER A 67 -8.98 13.03 -4.32
CA SER A 67 -8.27 12.22 -3.33
C SER A 67 -6.74 12.30 -3.46
N MET A 68 -6.21 13.48 -3.80
CA MET A 68 -4.77 13.67 -3.99
C MET A 68 -3.96 13.52 -2.70
N VAL A 69 -4.47 13.99 -1.55
CA VAL A 69 -3.76 13.86 -0.27
C VAL A 69 -3.59 12.39 0.12
N PRO A 70 -4.64 11.54 0.13
CA PRO A 70 -4.50 10.09 0.32
C PRO A 70 -3.55 9.42 -0.66
N HIS A 71 -3.58 9.80 -1.94
CA HIS A 71 -2.65 9.31 -2.97
C HIS A 71 -1.19 9.61 -2.59
N ASP A 72 -0.89 10.86 -2.26
CA ASP A 72 0.48 11.30 -1.96
C ASP A 72 1.03 10.67 -0.67
N LEU A 73 0.16 10.48 0.34
CA LEU A 73 0.52 9.77 1.58
C LEU A 73 0.87 8.30 1.29
N GLU A 74 0.07 7.63 0.47
CA GLU A 74 0.29 6.23 0.13
C GLU A 74 1.58 6.03 -0.69
N ILE A 75 1.83 6.89 -1.70
CA ILE A 75 3.08 6.86 -2.46
C ILE A 75 4.27 7.06 -1.53
N LYS A 76 4.24 8.08 -0.68
CA LYS A 76 5.32 8.38 0.26
C LYS A 76 5.58 7.22 1.22
N ALA A 77 4.52 6.56 1.69
CA ALA A 77 4.67 5.38 2.55
C ALA A 77 5.35 4.22 1.81
N TYR A 78 4.92 3.89 0.58
CA TYR A 78 5.55 2.82 -0.20
C TYR A 78 7.00 3.12 -0.56
N GLU A 79 7.33 4.35 -0.96
CA GLU A 79 8.72 4.78 -1.21
C GLU A 79 9.59 4.57 0.03
N TRP A 80 9.08 4.98 1.19
CA TRP A 80 9.78 4.86 2.46
C TRP A 80 9.97 3.41 2.89
N LEU A 81 8.93 2.59 2.77
CA LEU A 81 8.96 1.16 3.09
C LEU A 81 9.91 0.39 2.17
N ALA A 82 9.87 0.67 0.86
CA ALA A 82 10.78 0.07 -0.12
C ALA A 82 12.24 0.44 0.16
N HIS A 83 12.54 1.72 0.44
CA HIS A 83 13.87 2.18 0.81
C HIS A 83 14.42 1.44 2.04
N ASN A 84 13.56 1.11 3.01
CA ASN A 84 13.92 0.39 4.23
C ASN A 84 13.80 -1.14 4.11
N GLY A 85 13.57 -1.68 2.90
CA GLY A 85 13.58 -3.12 2.64
C GLY A 85 12.36 -3.88 3.19
N VAL A 86 11.23 -3.20 3.33
CA VAL A 86 9.96 -3.82 3.78
C VAL A 86 9.17 -4.27 2.54
N TYR A 87 9.31 -5.54 2.13
CA TYR A 87 8.65 -6.06 0.93
C TYR A 87 7.70 -7.24 1.20
N HIS A 88 7.98 -8.02 2.25
CA HIS A 88 7.26 -9.27 2.48
C HIS A 88 5.81 -9.08 2.96
N TRP A 89 5.58 -8.01 3.70
CA TRP A 89 4.32 -7.71 4.39
C TRP A 89 3.48 -6.62 3.72
N ILE A 90 3.91 -6.15 2.58
CA ILE A 90 3.18 -5.17 1.75
C ILE A 90 3.14 -5.68 0.31
N PRO A 91 2.23 -5.20 -0.55
CA PRO A 91 2.28 -5.49 -1.98
C PRO A 91 3.55 -4.92 -2.61
N GLU A 92 4.13 -5.63 -3.57
CA GLU A 92 5.15 -5.04 -4.44
C GLU A 92 4.52 -3.94 -5.29
N VAL A 93 5.15 -2.76 -5.34
CA VAL A 93 4.68 -1.62 -6.14
C VAL A 93 5.53 -1.50 -7.40
N PHE A 94 4.88 -1.62 -8.56
CA PHE A 94 5.55 -1.56 -9.87
C PHE A 94 5.69 -0.13 -10.40
N GLY A 95 4.85 0.80 -9.95
CA GLY A 95 4.96 2.21 -10.31
C GLY A 95 3.65 2.96 -10.29
N THR A 96 3.75 4.22 -10.73
CA THR A 96 2.64 5.18 -10.74
C THR A 96 2.49 5.84 -12.10
N ALA A 97 1.28 6.23 -12.46
CA ALA A 97 1.02 7.08 -13.61
C ALA A 97 -0.22 7.95 -13.41
N VAL A 98 -0.34 8.98 -14.25
CA VAL A 98 -1.53 9.82 -14.38
C VAL A 98 -2.06 9.62 -15.79
N ARG A 99 -3.29 9.14 -15.95
CA ARG A 99 -3.89 8.78 -17.23
C ARG A 99 -5.40 8.96 -17.24
N THR A 100 -5.99 9.12 -18.41
CA THR A 100 -7.43 9.02 -18.57
C THR A 100 -7.92 7.57 -18.39
N PRO A 101 -9.21 7.33 -18.09
CA PRO A 101 -9.77 5.99 -18.00
C PRO A 101 -9.45 5.11 -19.22
N ALA A 102 -9.61 5.64 -20.42
CA ALA A 102 -9.31 4.92 -21.65
C ALA A 102 -7.84 4.46 -21.74
N GLN A 103 -6.90 5.30 -21.28
CA GLN A 103 -5.48 4.95 -21.23
C GLN A 103 -5.17 3.90 -20.13
N TRP A 104 -6.01 3.79 -19.11
CA TRP A 104 -5.97 2.72 -18.12
C TRP A 104 -6.67 1.43 -18.60
N GLY A 105 -7.25 1.44 -19.81
CA GLY A 105 -8.04 0.32 -20.33
C GLY A 105 -9.35 0.09 -19.57
N LEU A 106 -9.90 1.16 -18.99
CA LEU A 106 -11.13 1.12 -18.21
C LEU A 106 -12.30 1.63 -19.04
N ASP A 107 -13.35 0.80 -19.13
CA ASP A 107 -14.66 1.20 -19.67
C ASP A 107 -15.57 1.57 -18.48
N ASN A 108 -16.27 2.70 -18.58
CA ASN A 108 -17.27 3.14 -17.60
C ASN A 108 -16.74 3.38 -16.17
N VAL A 109 -15.78 4.28 -16.04
CA VAL A 109 -15.37 4.81 -14.71
C VAL A 109 -16.43 5.81 -14.24
N ASP A 110 -16.85 5.71 -12.96
CA ASP A 110 -17.69 6.73 -12.35
C ASP A 110 -16.93 8.06 -12.34
N GLY A 111 -17.29 8.99 -13.21
CA GLY A 111 -16.66 10.30 -13.34
C GLY A 111 -16.54 10.77 -14.78
N ASP A 112 -15.70 11.79 -15.00
CA ASP A 112 -15.43 12.34 -16.31
C ASP A 112 -14.39 11.47 -17.05
N GLU A 113 -14.79 10.92 -18.21
CA GLU A 113 -13.94 10.06 -19.04
C GLU A 113 -12.72 10.80 -19.62
N GLU A 114 -12.76 12.14 -19.69
CA GLU A 114 -11.64 12.97 -20.16
C GLU A 114 -10.71 13.40 -19.03
N SER A 115 -11.11 13.23 -17.78
CA SER A 115 -10.29 13.57 -16.62
C SER A 115 -9.15 12.59 -16.42
N GLU A 116 -8.02 13.12 -15.92
CA GLU A 116 -6.87 12.33 -15.55
C GLU A 116 -7.03 11.76 -14.13
N TYR A 117 -6.70 10.50 -13.97
CA TYR A 117 -6.72 9.79 -12.71
C TYR A 117 -5.33 9.32 -12.32
N HIS A 118 -4.97 9.52 -11.07
CA HIS A 118 -3.74 9.01 -10.49
C HIS A 118 -3.88 7.53 -10.14
N GLY A 119 -2.95 6.71 -10.59
CA GLY A 119 -2.97 5.28 -10.35
C GLY A 119 -1.66 4.76 -9.78
N ILE A 120 -1.78 3.77 -8.88
CA ILE A 120 -0.67 2.95 -8.38
C ILE A 120 -0.87 1.53 -8.90
N LEU A 121 0.13 1.01 -9.60
CA LEU A 121 0.16 -0.38 -10.07
C LEU A 121 0.97 -1.22 -9.10
N MET A 122 0.37 -2.25 -8.57
CA MET A 122 0.98 -3.10 -7.54
C MET A 122 0.64 -4.57 -7.74
N GLU A 123 1.26 -5.43 -6.94
CA GLU A 123 1.02 -6.86 -6.91
C GLU A 123 -0.48 -7.15 -6.69
N TRP A 124 -1.03 -8.03 -7.54
CA TRP A 124 -2.29 -8.69 -7.26
C TRP A 124 -2.02 -9.88 -6.35
N ILE A 125 -2.53 -9.84 -5.12
CA ILE A 125 -2.38 -10.93 -4.16
C ILE A 125 -3.36 -12.05 -4.55
N GLU A 126 -2.86 -13.00 -5.35
CA GLU A 126 -3.71 -14.10 -5.85
C GLU A 126 -4.23 -14.95 -4.69
N GLY A 127 -5.55 -15.17 -4.67
CA GLY A 127 -6.24 -15.86 -3.58
C GLY A 127 -6.29 -15.09 -2.27
N GLY A 128 -5.90 -13.80 -2.28
CA GLY A 128 -5.97 -12.94 -1.11
C GLY A 128 -7.42 -12.68 -0.68
N GLU A 129 -7.69 -12.86 0.60
CA GLU A 129 -8.98 -12.60 1.23
C GLU A 129 -8.81 -11.56 2.33
N TRP A 130 -9.79 -10.68 2.51
CA TRP A 130 -9.80 -9.78 3.66
C TRP A 130 -9.87 -10.56 4.96
N LEU A 131 -9.10 -10.12 5.94
CA LEU A 131 -9.07 -10.75 7.25
C LEU A 131 -10.47 -10.76 7.88
N SER A 132 -10.90 -11.93 8.30
CA SER A 132 -12.17 -12.18 9.00
C SER A 132 -11.96 -13.24 10.09
N GLU A 133 -12.96 -13.44 10.96
CA GLU A 133 -12.93 -14.49 11.97
C GLU A 133 -12.85 -15.89 11.34
N ASP A 134 -13.40 -16.06 10.12
CA ASP A 134 -13.49 -17.36 9.44
C ASP A 134 -12.16 -17.82 8.83
N ASN A 135 -11.28 -16.86 8.44
CA ASN A 135 -10.01 -17.17 7.77
C ASN A 135 -8.76 -16.85 8.60
N LEU A 136 -8.95 -16.38 9.85
CA LEU A 136 -7.86 -16.07 10.75
C LEU A 136 -7.21 -17.34 11.30
N SER A 137 -5.89 -17.39 11.30
CA SER A 137 -5.07 -18.37 12.00
C SER A 137 -4.07 -17.70 12.94
N VAL A 138 -3.53 -18.43 13.90
CA VAL A 138 -2.46 -17.94 14.78
C VAL A 138 -1.25 -17.49 13.97
N ASP A 139 -0.92 -18.20 12.89
CA ASP A 139 0.21 -17.86 12.01
C ASP A 139 -0.06 -16.53 11.27
N HIS A 140 -1.29 -16.26 10.84
CA HIS A 140 -1.67 -14.98 10.27
C HIS A 140 -1.54 -13.85 11.29
N VAL A 141 -2.03 -14.01 12.52
CA VAL A 141 -1.86 -13.02 13.61
C VAL A 141 -0.39 -12.70 13.82
N VAL A 142 0.45 -13.73 13.96
CA VAL A 142 1.89 -13.56 14.13
C VAL A 142 2.52 -12.83 12.94
N SER A 143 2.09 -13.15 11.72
CA SER A 143 2.58 -12.50 10.50
C SER A 143 2.18 -11.03 10.44
N PHE A 144 0.92 -10.68 10.75
CA PHE A 144 0.48 -9.28 10.80
C PHE A 144 1.23 -8.47 11.85
N ILE A 145 1.37 -9.00 13.07
CA ILE A 145 2.13 -8.31 14.13
C ILE A 145 3.58 -8.10 13.71
N ARG A 146 4.22 -9.11 13.14
CA ARG A 146 5.60 -8.97 12.62
C ARG A 146 5.68 -7.94 11.51
N GLY A 147 4.70 -7.94 10.58
CA GLY A 147 4.61 -6.95 9.51
C GLY A 147 4.50 -5.54 10.06
N LEU A 148 3.60 -5.31 11.02
CA LEU A 148 3.43 -4.01 11.64
C LEU A 148 4.71 -3.55 12.37
N VAL A 149 5.38 -4.44 13.09
CA VAL A 149 6.69 -4.14 13.71
C VAL A 149 7.71 -3.71 12.64
N ARG A 150 7.78 -4.39 11.50
CA ARG A 150 8.73 -4.04 10.42
C ARG A 150 8.38 -2.70 9.74
N ILE A 151 7.09 -2.40 9.61
CA ILE A 151 6.60 -1.09 9.15
C ILE A 151 7.02 0.00 10.15
N HIS A 152 6.84 -0.22 11.45
CA HIS A 152 7.26 0.69 12.51
C HIS A 152 8.79 0.86 12.59
N ASP A 153 9.56 -0.22 12.43
CA ASP A 153 11.02 -0.17 12.37
C ASP A 153 11.52 0.70 11.22
N ALA A 154 10.79 0.70 10.11
CA ALA A 154 11.04 1.58 8.97
C ALA A 154 10.64 3.05 9.23
N GLY A 155 10.02 3.37 10.36
CA GLY A 155 9.60 4.74 10.69
C GLY A 155 8.22 5.11 10.16
N VAL A 156 7.39 4.14 9.78
CA VAL A 156 6.03 4.36 9.26
C VAL A 156 5.00 3.89 10.28
N VAL A 157 3.90 4.63 10.45
CA VAL A 157 2.65 4.15 11.07
C VAL A 157 1.58 4.09 10.00
N HIS A 158 0.76 3.05 10.02
CA HIS A 158 -0.29 2.80 9.04
C HIS A 158 -1.46 3.76 9.18
N CYS A 159 -1.78 4.13 10.42
CA CYS A 159 -2.89 5.00 10.85
C CYS A 159 -4.29 4.47 10.57
N ASP A 160 -4.43 3.33 9.90
CA ASP A 160 -5.72 2.65 9.64
C ASP A 160 -5.53 1.12 9.71
N ALA A 161 -5.01 0.64 10.87
CA ALA A 161 -4.70 -0.77 11.10
C ALA A 161 -5.98 -1.60 11.40
N GLU A 162 -6.88 -1.65 10.44
CA GLU A 162 -8.18 -2.35 10.47
C GLU A 162 -8.16 -3.60 9.60
N ASN A 163 -9.08 -4.56 9.83
CA ASN A 163 -9.13 -5.83 9.07
C ASN A 163 -9.34 -5.64 7.57
N GLN A 164 -10.02 -4.59 7.16
CA GLN A 164 -10.21 -4.25 5.74
C GLN A 164 -8.91 -3.91 5.02
N ASN A 165 -7.85 -3.62 5.79
CA ASN A 165 -6.52 -3.30 5.29
C ASN A 165 -5.52 -4.45 5.52
N MET A 166 -6.04 -5.65 5.82
CA MET A 166 -5.27 -6.86 6.04
C MET A 166 -5.76 -7.96 5.10
N LEU A 167 -4.86 -8.47 4.25
CA LEU A 167 -5.12 -9.62 3.40
C LEU A 167 -4.39 -10.85 3.91
N VAL A 168 -5.09 -11.98 3.94
CA VAL A 168 -4.52 -13.31 4.17
C VAL A 168 -4.58 -14.13 2.89
N VAL A 169 -3.59 -15.00 2.68
CA VAL A 169 -3.60 -15.95 1.56
C VAL A 169 -3.89 -17.34 2.12
N PRO A 170 -5.11 -17.88 1.93
CA PRO A 170 -5.48 -19.19 2.46
C PRO A 170 -4.51 -20.29 2.02
N GLY A 171 -4.19 -21.19 2.95
CA GLY A 171 -3.22 -22.25 2.69
C GLY A 171 -1.75 -21.82 2.72
N SER A 172 -1.47 -20.59 3.05
CA SER A 172 -0.13 -20.06 3.29
C SER A 172 -0.11 -19.24 4.59
N ASN A 173 1.09 -18.90 5.07
CA ASN A 173 1.25 -18.01 6.23
C ASN A 173 1.44 -16.56 5.79
N ARG A 174 1.16 -16.23 4.52
CA ARG A 174 1.31 -14.88 3.99
C ARG A 174 0.17 -14.00 4.46
N ALA A 175 0.53 -12.90 5.10
CA ALA A 175 -0.35 -11.84 5.55
C ALA A 175 0.22 -10.50 5.07
N VAL A 176 -0.61 -9.65 4.48
CA VAL A 176 -0.18 -8.44 3.77
C VAL A 176 -0.99 -7.25 4.26
N TRP A 177 -0.29 -6.19 4.65
CA TRP A 177 -0.87 -4.88 4.92
C TRP A 177 -1.07 -4.11 3.62
N ILE A 178 -2.25 -3.57 3.42
CA ILE A 178 -2.63 -2.79 2.23
C ILE A 178 -3.24 -1.45 2.63
N ASP A 179 -3.36 -0.53 1.67
CA ASP A 179 -3.99 0.78 1.84
C ASP A 179 -3.27 1.70 2.84
N PHE A 180 -2.13 2.24 2.41
CA PHE A 180 -1.34 3.22 3.18
C PHE A 180 -1.82 4.67 2.95
N SER A 181 -3.05 4.88 2.51
CA SER A 181 -3.62 6.21 2.19
C SER A 181 -3.76 7.14 3.40
N CYS A 182 -3.67 6.60 4.62
CA CYS A 182 -3.66 7.34 5.88
C CYS A 182 -2.28 7.35 6.56
N ALA A 183 -1.28 6.70 5.98
CA ALA A 183 -0.01 6.46 6.64
C ALA A 183 0.80 7.74 6.91
N GLN A 184 1.60 7.70 7.96
CA GLN A 184 2.54 8.75 8.31
C GLN A 184 3.96 8.18 8.33
N VAL A 185 4.90 8.85 7.67
CA VAL A 185 6.34 8.56 7.74
C VAL A 185 7.04 9.46 8.78
N ASP A 186 8.26 9.11 9.18
CA ASP A 186 9.00 9.75 10.28
C ASP A 186 8.23 9.69 11.62
N ALA A 187 7.49 8.60 11.82
CA ALA A 187 6.66 8.40 13.00
C ALA A 187 7.50 8.30 14.28
N THR A 188 7.02 8.93 15.32
CA THR A 188 7.62 8.89 16.66
C THR A 188 7.38 7.53 17.34
N ASP A 189 8.19 7.21 18.35
CA ASP A 189 8.01 5.97 19.11
C ASP A 189 6.66 5.92 19.85
N ASP A 190 6.12 7.08 20.25
CA ASP A 190 4.81 7.17 20.89
C ASP A 190 3.67 6.86 19.90
N GLU A 191 3.75 7.33 18.64
CA GLU A 191 2.78 7.03 17.59
C GLU A 191 2.78 5.53 17.26
N LYS A 192 3.96 4.95 17.06
CA LYS A 192 4.14 3.50 16.83
C LYS A 192 3.59 2.67 17.99
N ALA A 193 3.91 3.05 19.23
CA ALA A 193 3.41 2.37 20.42
C ALA A 193 1.88 2.46 20.56
N ASN A 194 1.29 3.58 20.16
CA ASN A 194 -0.17 3.77 20.19
C ASN A 194 -0.86 2.93 19.12
N GLU A 195 -0.34 2.89 17.90
CA GLU A 195 -0.87 2.02 16.84
C GLU A 195 -0.75 0.54 17.21
N MET A 196 0.39 0.11 17.75
CA MET A 196 0.54 -1.27 18.23
C MET A 196 -0.49 -1.63 19.32
N LYS A 197 -0.75 -0.73 20.27
CA LYS A 197 -1.78 -0.93 21.29
C LYS A 197 -3.18 -0.99 20.68
N TYR A 198 -3.44 -0.22 19.63
CA TYR A 198 -4.70 -0.23 18.90
C TYR A 198 -4.88 -1.57 18.17
N ALA A 199 -3.92 -1.96 17.35
CA ALA A 199 -3.93 -3.23 16.64
C ALA A 199 -4.08 -4.43 17.59
N ALA A 200 -3.37 -4.43 18.73
CA ALA A 200 -3.47 -5.49 19.74
C ALA A 200 -4.85 -5.58 20.46
N ARG A 201 -5.70 -4.57 20.33
CA ARG A 201 -7.07 -4.56 20.87
C ARG A 201 -8.12 -4.93 19.83
N HIS A 202 -7.69 -5.07 18.60
CA HIS A 202 -8.62 -5.40 17.51
C HIS A 202 -9.20 -6.80 17.76
N PRO A 203 -10.56 -6.98 17.76
CA PRO A 203 -11.20 -8.24 18.14
C PRO A 203 -10.67 -9.44 17.35
N VAL A 204 -10.34 -9.25 16.10
CA VAL A 204 -9.82 -10.29 15.20
C VAL A 204 -8.37 -10.68 15.54
N LEU A 205 -7.56 -9.80 16.13
CA LEU A 205 -6.17 -10.11 16.51
C LEU A 205 -6.02 -10.56 17.96
N MET A 206 -7.11 -10.67 18.73
CA MET A 206 -7.12 -11.09 20.15
C MET A 206 -7.36 -12.58 20.35
N VAL A 207 -7.12 -13.43 19.34
CA VAL A 207 -7.32 -14.90 19.43
C VAL A 207 -6.17 -15.58 20.14
#